data_215177181f42e90cc1edd78e95cce7af
#
_entry.id   215177181f42e90cc1edd78e95cce7af
#
_cell.length_a   1.000
_cell.length_b   1.000
_cell.length_c   1.000
_cell.angle_alpha   90.00
_cell.angle_beta   90.00
_cell.angle_gamma   90.00
#
_symmetry.space_group_name_H-M   'P 1'
#
loop_
_entity.id
_entity.type
_entity.pdbx_description
1 polymer ?
#
loop_
_entity_poly.entity_id
_entity_poly.type
_entity_poly.pdbx_seq_one_letter_code
_entity_poly.pdbx_strand_id
1 'polypeptide(L)'
;MIELRGLSKHYKLSGDVLVKAVDKVDLTVEEGEFAMIIGRSGSGKTTLLSLIGGLTKPTAGSVHVDGVDLWSMSDSEQSRFRAEKIGFVFQIPSLLPTLTVLDNVKLPTMFSRGVDKVGEKALALLEMVGLSEKAHAYPSQLSVGQQKRVALARALMNGPEIVLADEPTSDLDKATELEIMSLIGKVHEEGPRTLVMVTHNLELVNYATRVRTMDNGVLSKSAGQ
;
A
#
# COMPACT_ATOMS: atom_id res chain seq x y z
N MET A 1 -3.54 -7.77 12.26
CA MET A 1 -4.07 -6.53 12.91
C MET A 1 -3.01 -5.43 12.90
N ILE A 2 -3.40 -4.18 12.64
CA ILE A 2 -2.51 -3.00 12.67
C ILE A 2 -2.98 -2.07 13.78
N GLU A 3 -2.07 -1.59 14.63
CA GLU A 3 -2.39 -0.69 15.72
C GLU A 3 -1.41 0.50 15.76
N LEU A 4 -1.95 1.69 15.73
CA LEU A 4 -1.23 2.97 15.86
C LEU A 4 -1.59 3.61 17.19
N ARG A 5 -0.59 4.00 17.98
CA ARG A 5 -0.78 4.63 19.30
C ARG A 5 -0.08 5.97 19.36
N GLY A 6 -0.84 7.05 19.39
CA GLY A 6 -0.36 8.42 19.47
C GLY A 6 0.65 8.77 18.37
N LEU A 7 0.47 8.17 17.19
CA LEU A 7 1.46 8.19 16.11
C LEU A 7 1.62 9.60 15.55
N SER A 8 2.87 10.08 15.48
CA SER A 8 3.17 11.41 14.97
C SER A 8 4.37 11.40 14.04
N LYS A 9 4.32 12.22 12.99
CA LYS A 9 5.43 12.50 12.10
C LYS A 9 5.49 13.98 11.78
N HIS A 10 6.58 14.59 12.20
CA HIS A 10 6.86 16.00 11.97
C HIS A 10 8.10 16.15 11.09
N TYR A 11 8.02 17.05 10.12
CA TYR A 11 9.16 17.42 9.27
C TYR A 11 9.57 18.85 9.56
N LYS A 12 10.87 19.07 9.72
CA LYS A 12 11.46 20.42 9.77
C LYS A 12 11.76 20.87 8.35
N LEU A 13 11.19 21.98 7.94
CA LEU A 13 11.51 22.66 6.70
C LEU A 13 12.54 23.78 6.96
N SER A 14 13.09 24.36 5.90
CA SER A 14 13.98 25.52 6.00
C SER A 14 13.31 26.66 6.79
N GLY A 15 14.04 27.30 7.71
CA GLY A 15 13.51 28.44 8.51
C GLY A 15 12.68 28.05 9.73
N ASP A 16 12.97 26.91 10.36
CA ASP A 16 12.31 26.39 11.59
C ASP A 16 10.79 26.14 11.45
N VAL A 17 10.25 26.09 10.25
CA VAL A 17 8.87 25.72 10.02
C VAL A 17 8.68 24.22 10.29
N LEU A 18 7.81 23.90 11.26
CA LEU A 18 7.47 22.53 11.61
C LEU A 18 6.17 22.13 10.90
N VAL A 19 6.25 21.14 10.01
CA VAL A 19 5.07 20.54 9.37
C VAL A 19 4.69 19.27 10.10
N LYS A 20 3.52 19.26 10.70
CA LYS A 20 2.95 18.08 11.37
C LYS A 20 2.16 17.26 10.35
N ALA A 21 2.87 16.41 9.61
CA ALA A 21 2.25 15.59 8.56
C ALA A 21 1.31 14.51 9.14
N VAL A 22 1.61 14.00 10.35
CA VAL A 22 0.75 13.13 11.16
C VAL A 22 0.89 13.63 12.60
N ASP A 23 -0.21 13.87 13.31
CA ASP A 23 -0.20 14.41 14.66
C ASP A 23 -1.14 13.63 15.58
N LYS A 24 -0.55 12.80 16.47
CA LYS A 24 -1.19 11.99 17.51
C LYS A 24 -2.35 11.11 17.00
N VAL A 25 -2.09 10.40 15.92
CA VAL A 25 -3.09 9.48 15.33
C VAL A 25 -3.14 8.17 16.10
N ASP A 26 -4.35 7.81 16.53
CA ASP A 26 -4.71 6.50 17.03
C ASP A 26 -5.61 5.81 15.99
N LEU A 27 -5.25 4.58 15.60
CA LEU A 27 -6.00 3.79 14.63
C LEU A 27 -5.79 2.31 14.90
N THR A 28 -6.87 1.55 14.86
CA THR A 28 -6.80 0.09 14.77
C THR A 28 -7.45 -0.35 13.47
N VAL A 29 -6.75 -1.21 12.73
CA VAL A 29 -7.27 -1.91 11.55
C VAL A 29 -7.25 -3.40 11.87
N GLU A 30 -8.42 -4.00 11.86
CA GLU A 30 -8.58 -5.42 12.19
C GLU A 30 -8.08 -6.31 11.06
N GLU A 31 -7.79 -7.56 11.38
CA GLU A 31 -7.43 -8.56 10.36
C GLU A 31 -8.59 -8.75 9.37
N GLY A 32 -8.26 -8.78 8.08
CA GLY A 32 -9.27 -8.90 7.01
C GLY A 32 -10.10 -7.63 6.79
N GLU A 33 -9.81 -6.52 7.45
CA GLU A 33 -10.51 -5.25 7.23
C GLU A 33 -10.00 -4.57 5.95
N PHE A 34 -10.91 -3.99 5.15
CA PHE A 34 -10.56 -3.03 4.12
C PHE A 34 -10.80 -1.61 4.66
N ALA A 35 -9.76 -1.01 5.23
CA ALA A 35 -9.78 0.35 5.75
C ALA A 35 -9.43 1.35 4.63
N MET A 36 -10.24 2.38 4.46
CA MET A 36 -9.97 3.48 3.54
C MET A 36 -9.80 4.79 4.31
N ILE A 37 -8.72 5.51 4.00
CA ILE A 37 -8.44 6.83 4.57
C ILE A 37 -8.57 7.86 3.46
N ILE A 38 -9.58 8.70 3.57
CA ILE A 38 -9.88 9.76 2.62
C ILE A 38 -9.39 11.12 3.14
N GLY A 39 -9.10 12.03 2.22
CA GLY A 39 -8.70 13.40 2.59
C GLY A 39 -8.10 14.16 1.41
N ARG A 40 -8.00 15.48 1.54
CA ARG A 40 -7.43 16.35 0.50
C ARG A 40 -5.94 16.04 0.27
N SER A 41 -5.40 16.48 -0.86
CA SER A 41 -3.94 16.46 -1.08
C SER A 41 -3.23 17.23 0.04
N GLY A 42 -2.10 16.69 0.51
CA GLY A 42 -1.34 17.30 1.63
C GLY A 42 -1.92 17.05 3.04
N SER A 43 -3.01 16.30 3.21
CA SER A 43 -3.57 16.01 4.54
C SER A 43 -2.73 15.04 5.39
N GLY A 44 -1.70 14.40 4.82
CA GLY A 44 -0.80 13.48 5.53
C GLY A 44 -1.03 11.98 5.24
N LYS A 45 -1.95 11.61 4.34
CA LYS A 45 -2.33 10.22 4.02
C LYS A 45 -1.14 9.34 3.62
N THR A 46 -0.35 9.77 2.63
CA THR A 46 0.85 9.06 2.17
C THR A 46 1.87 8.89 3.30
N THR A 47 2.03 9.92 4.15
CA THR A 47 2.91 9.84 5.32
C THR A 47 2.40 8.80 6.32
N LEU A 48 1.09 8.80 6.59
CA LEU A 48 0.48 7.81 7.49
C LEU A 48 0.66 6.39 6.94
N LEU A 49 0.41 6.18 5.66
CA LEU A 49 0.62 4.88 5.01
C LEU A 49 2.09 4.43 5.07
N SER A 50 3.03 5.37 4.86
CA SER A 50 4.48 5.11 4.97
C SER A 50 4.91 4.75 6.39
N LEU A 51 4.26 5.32 7.41
CA LEU A 51 4.48 4.97 8.82
C LEU A 51 3.96 3.57 9.12
N ILE A 52 2.74 3.24 8.68
CA ILE A 52 2.13 1.90 8.83
C ILE A 52 3.04 0.84 8.21
N GLY A 53 3.55 1.12 7.03
CA GLY A 53 4.41 0.18 6.31
C GLY A 53 5.88 0.16 6.76
N GLY A 54 6.25 0.91 7.79
CA GLY A 54 7.63 0.95 8.30
C GLY A 54 8.64 1.52 7.30
N LEU A 55 8.18 2.37 6.36
CA LEU A 55 9.06 3.07 5.39
C LEU A 55 9.64 4.37 5.98
N THR A 56 8.96 4.93 6.96
CA THR A 56 9.33 6.20 7.60
C THR A 56 9.23 6.06 9.11
N LYS A 57 10.29 6.40 9.83
CA LYS A 57 10.31 6.37 11.29
C LYS A 57 9.42 7.47 11.87
N PRO A 58 8.54 7.16 12.86
CA PRO A 58 7.75 8.17 13.55
C PRO A 58 8.62 9.13 14.36
N THR A 59 8.10 10.34 14.59
CA THR A 59 8.69 11.31 15.53
C THR A 59 8.28 10.97 16.95
N ALA A 60 7.06 10.44 17.15
CA ALA A 60 6.55 9.96 18.43
C ALA A 60 5.44 8.93 18.19
N GLY A 61 5.09 8.18 19.23
CA GLY A 61 4.12 7.10 19.16
C GLY A 61 4.72 5.81 18.61
N SER A 62 3.86 4.82 18.35
CA SER A 62 4.29 3.49 17.90
C SER A 62 3.37 2.91 16.82
N VAL A 63 3.93 1.98 16.03
CA VAL A 63 3.22 1.20 15.02
C VAL A 63 3.43 -0.27 15.33
N HIS A 64 2.35 -0.97 15.62
CA HIS A 64 2.37 -2.41 15.86
C HIS A 64 1.64 -3.11 14.71
N VAL A 65 2.26 -4.15 14.19
CA VAL A 65 1.65 -5.06 13.21
C VAL A 65 1.71 -6.46 13.81
N ASP A 66 0.55 -7.08 13.98
CA ASP A 66 0.38 -8.36 14.66
C ASP A 66 1.05 -8.40 16.05
N GLY A 67 0.91 -7.30 16.78
CA GLY A 67 1.49 -7.13 18.12
C GLY A 67 2.98 -6.79 18.14
N VAL A 68 3.67 -6.75 17.01
CA VAL A 68 5.09 -6.47 16.91
C VAL A 68 5.32 -4.99 16.61
N ASP A 69 6.08 -4.30 17.46
CA ASP A 69 6.52 -2.92 17.18
C ASP A 69 7.56 -2.92 16.07
N LEU A 70 7.23 -2.32 14.93
CA LEU A 70 8.11 -2.29 13.75
C LEU A 70 9.45 -1.60 14.04
N TRP A 71 9.46 -0.62 14.95
CA TRP A 71 10.66 0.19 15.23
C TRP A 71 11.52 -0.38 16.35
N SER A 72 11.11 -1.50 16.97
CA SER A 72 11.96 -2.30 17.87
C SER A 72 12.90 -3.27 17.14
N MET A 73 12.62 -3.51 15.86
CA MET A 73 13.40 -4.40 14.99
C MET A 73 14.65 -3.72 14.45
N SER A 74 15.70 -4.50 14.16
CA SER A 74 16.84 -4.06 13.34
C SER A 74 16.41 -3.79 11.89
N ASP A 75 17.20 -3.02 11.15
CA ASP A 75 16.92 -2.69 9.73
C ASP A 75 16.74 -3.94 8.85
N SER A 76 17.54 -4.99 9.12
CA SER A 76 17.44 -6.28 8.40
C SER A 76 16.14 -7.00 8.70
N GLU A 77 15.71 -7.00 9.95
CA GLU A 77 14.43 -7.61 10.36
C GLU A 77 13.23 -6.84 9.81
N GLN A 78 13.28 -5.50 9.87
CA GLN A 78 12.24 -4.65 9.26
C GLN A 78 12.13 -4.89 7.75
N SER A 79 13.27 -4.98 7.05
CA SER A 79 13.29 -5.23 5.61
C SER A 79 12.66 -6.57 5.24
N ARG A 80 12.99 -7.61 6.01
CA ARG A 80 12.40 -8.94 5.83
C ARG A 80 10.91 -8.93 6.16
N PHE A 81 10.52 -8.33 7.28
CA PHE A 81 9.12 -8.21 7.69
C PHE A 81 8.28 -7.53 6.60
N ARG A 82 8.75 -6.39 6.06
CA ARG A 82 8.08 -5.73 4.95
C ARG A 82 7.96 -6.62 3.73
N ALA A 83 9.03 -7.31 3.35
CA ALA A 83 9.04 -8.17 2.18
C ALA A 83 8.07 -9.36 2.30
N GLU A 84 7.91 -9.92 3.49
CA GLU A 84 7.09 -11.10 3.74
C GLU A 84 5.63 -10.76 4.06
N LYS A 85 5.38 -9.67 4.80
CA LYS A 85 4.05 -9.36 5.37
C LYS A 85 3.31 -8.25 4.64
N ILE A 86 4.01 -7.35 3.92
CA ILE A 86 3.41 -6.13 3.40
C ILE A 86 3.60 -6.01 1.89
N GLY A 87 2.51 -5.91 1.16
CA GLY A 87 2.49 -5.53 -0.24
C GLY A 87 2.24 -4.03 -0.40
N PHE A 88 3.09 -3.33 -1.16
CA PHE A 88 2.92 -1.91 -1.44
C PHE A 88 2.47 -1.65 -2.87
N VAL A 89 1.39 -0.88 -3.01
CA VAL A 89 0.95 -0.27 -4.26
C VAL A 89 1.10 1.24 -4.12
N PHE A 90 2.12 1.80 -4.76
CA PHE A 90 2.41 3.24 -4.71
C PHE A 90 1.59 4.00 -5.76
N GLN A 91 1.38 5.29 -5.52
CA GLN A 91 0.72 6.20 -6.46
C GLN A 91 1.39 6.17 -7.83
N ILE A 92 2.73 6.28 -7.86
CA ILE A 92 3.55 6.03 -9.05
C ILE A 92 3.92 4.54 -9.03
N PRO A 93 3.69 3.77 -10.09
CA PRO A 93 3.95 2.33 -10.13
C PRO A 93 5.39 1.92 -9.79
N SER A 94 6.36 2.81 -9.98
CA SER A 94 7.79 2.63 -9.63
C SER A 94 8.35 1.29 -10.14
N LEU A 95 7.99 0.93 -11.39
CA LEU A 95 8.56 -0.22 -12.06
C LEU A 95 9.99 0.08 -12.50
N LEU A 96 10.88 -0.89 -12.38
CA LEU A 96 12.26 -0.75 -12.88
C LEU A 96 12.25 -0.82 -14.41
N PRO A 97 12.64 0.26 -15.11
CA PRO A 97 12.49 0.35 -16.57
C PRO A 97 13.41 -0.61 -17.34
N THR A 98 14.47 -1.10 -16.69
CA THR A 98 15.45 -2.04 -17.25
C THR A 98 15.04 -3.51 -17.09
N LEU A 99 13.99 -3.79 -16.34
CA LEU A 99 13.46 -5.13 -16.11
C LEU A 99 12.18 -5.35 -16.92
N THR A 100 11.96 -6.60 -17.35
CA THR A 100 10.68 -6.99 -17.94
C THR A 100 9.54 -6.86 -16.93
N VAL A 101 8.30 -6.90 -17.40
CA VAL A 101 7.09 -6.96 -16.55
C VAL A 101 7.18 -8.14 -15.58
N LEU A 102 7.52 -9.33 -16.08
CA LEU A 102 7.67 -10.53 -15.27
C LEU A 102 8.75 -10.37 -14.20
N ASP A 103 9.88 -9.77 -14.53
CA ASP A 103 10.98 -9.58 -13.58
C ASP A 103 10.65 -8.50 -12.55
N ASN A 104 9.89 -7.46 -12.93
CA ASN A 104 9.35 -6.49 -11.98
C ASN A 104 8.42 -7.17 -10.94
N VAL A 105 7.56 -8.09 -11.37
CA VAL A 105 6.68 -8.84 -10.45
C VAL A 105 7.48 -9.72 -9.51
N LYS A 106 8.56 -10.36 -9.97
CA LYS A 106 9.43 -11.22 -9.15
C LYS A 106 10.29 -10.48 -8.12
N LEU A 107 10.53 -9.19 -8.30
CA LEU A 107 11.47 -8.41 -7.47
C LEU A 107 11.34 -8.61 -5.95
N PRO A 108 10.12 -8.62 -5.34
CA PRO A 108 9.99 -8.79 -3.91
C PRO A 108 10.59 -10.09 -3.36
N THR A 109 10.69 -11.14 -4.18
CA THR A 109 11.24 -12.43 -3.73
C THR A 109 12.73 -12.38 -3.42
N MET A 110 13.45 -11.37 -3.92
CA MET A 110 14.88 -11.17 -3.61
C MET A 110 15.12 -10.79 -2.14
N PHE A 111 14.08 -10.29 -1.46
CA PHE A 111 14.15 -9.80 -0.08
C PHE A 111 13.43 -10.70 0.93
N SER A 112 12.82 -11.78 0.47
CA SER A 112 12.10 -12.77 1.28
C SER A 112 12.74 -14.15 1.16
N ARG A 113 12.34 -15.08 2.05
CA ARG A 113 12.79 -16.46 2.01
C ARG A 113 11.61 -17.38 1.70
N GLY A 114 11.89 -18.51 1.03
CA GLY A 114 10.93 -19.62 0.90
C GLY A 114 9.79 -19.38 -0.09
N VAL A 115 9.98 -18.51 -1.09
CA VAL A 115 9.01 -18.41 -2.19
C VAL A 115 9.35 -19.45 -3.24
N ASP A 116 8.58 -20.53 -3.23
CA ASP A 116 8.72 -21.59 -4.23
C ASP A 116 8.06 -21.18 -5.55
N LYS A 117 8.53 -21.78 -6.65
CA LYS A 117 7.95 -21.63 -7.99
C LYS A 117 7.73 -20.18 -8.42
N VAL A 118 8.70 -19.32 -8.13
CA VAL A 118 8.66 -17.87 -8.38
C VAL A 118 8.13 -17.50 -9.77
N GLY A 119 8.59 -18.23 -10.80
CA GLY A 119 8.16 -18.00 -12.19
C GLY A 119 6.67 -18.29 -12.42
N GLU A 120 6.20 -19.45 -11.96
CA GLU A 120 4.79 -19.88 -12.10
C GLU A 120 3.87 -18.90 -11.35
N LYS A 121 4.23 -18.55 -10.11
CA LYS A 121 3.46 -17.60 -9.30
C LYS A 121 3.39 -16.20 -9.93
N ALA A 122 4.50 -15.70 -10.47
CA ALA A 122 4.53 -14.41 -11.13
C ALA A 122 3.66 -14.41 -12.40
N LEU A 123 3.66 -15.49 -13.19
CA LEU A 123 2.78 -15.63 -14.36
C LEU A 123 1.30 -15.70 -13.96
N ALA A 124 0.95 -16.44 -12.92
CA ALA A 124 -0.42 -16.50 -12.40
C ALA A 124 -0.91 -15.11 -11.91
N LEU A 125 -0.03 -14.33 -11.25
CA LEU A 125 -0.36 -12.95 -10.87
C LEU A 125 -0.54 -12.03 -12.08
N LEU A 126 0.26 -12.20 -13.13
CA LEU A 126 0.07 -11.47 -14.39
C LEU A 126 -1.23 -11.87 -15.10
N GLU A 127 -1.62 -13.13 -15.04
CA GLU A 127 -2.91 -13.59 -15.54
C GLU A 127 -4.07 -12.97 -14.76
N MET A 128 -4.00 -12.96 -13.43
CA MET A 128 -5.00 -12.33 -12.55
C MET A 128 -5.24 -10.86 -12.90
N VAL A 129 -4.18 -10.12 -13.27
CA VAL A 129 -4.31 -8.71 -13.66
C VAL A 129 -4.49 -8.50 -15.18
N GLY A 130 -4.69 -9.58 -15.96
CA GLY A 130 -4.95 -9.54 -17.39
C GLY A 130 -3.76 -9.09 -18.26
N LEU A 131 -2.53 -9.47 -17.86
CA LEU A 131 -1.29 -9.05 -18.52
C LEU A 131 -0.33 -10.20 -18.86
N SER A 132 -0.82 -11.45 -18.97
CA SER A 132 0.02 -12.62 -19.30
C SER A 132 0.84 -12.41 -20.57
N GLU A 133 0.22 -11.88 -21.64
CA GLU A 133 0.89 -11.64 -22.93
C GLU A 133 1.95 -10.53 -22.88
N LYS A 134 1.95 -9.72 -21.81
CA LYS A 134 2.91 -8.63 -21.57
C LYS A 134 4.08 -9.04 -20.69
N ALA A 135 4.20 -10.31 -20.28
CA ALA A 135 5.21 -10.78 -19.35
C ALA A 135 6.65 -10.38 -19.75
N HIS A 136 6.96 -10.43 -21.04
CA HIS A 136 8.28 -10.07 -21.59
C HIS A 136 8.39 -8.63 -22.07
N ALA A 137 7.34 -7.82 -21.98
CA ALA A 137 7.39 -6.41 -22.31
C ALA A 137 8.16 -5.62 -21.24
N TYR A 138 8.62 -4.42 -21.59
CA TYR A 138 9.21 -3.47 -20.66
C TYR A 138 8.18 -2.43 -20.22
N PRO A 139 8.35 -1.79 -19.04
CA PRO A 139 7.41 -0.78 -18.55
C PRO A 139 7.07 0.34 -19.54
N SER A 140 8.04 0.75 -20.37
CA SER A 140 7.84 1.77 -21.42
C SER A 140 6.86 1.37 -22.52
N GLN A 141 6.52 0.08 -22.63
CA GLN A 141 5.59 -0.47 -23.62
C GLN A 141 4.17 -0.65 -23.03
N LEU A 142 3.94 -0.20 -21.80
CA LEU A 142 2.67 -0.31 -21.09
C LEU A 142 2.00 1.03 -20.92
N SER A 143 0.67 1.06 -20.99
CA SER A 143 -0.13 2.21 -20.53
C SER A 143 0.01 2.40 -19.01
N VAL A 144 -0.33 3.59 -18.49
CA VAL A 144 -0.29 3.88 -17.04
C VAL A 144 -1.14 2.88 -16.26
N GLY A 145 -2.36 2.58 -16.72
CA GLY A 145 -3.23 1.58 -16.09
C GLY A 145 -2.64 0.17 -16.09
N GLN A 146 -1.96 -0.23 -17.18
CA GLN A 146 -1.22 -1.50 -17.22
C GLN A 146 -0.05 -1.53 -16.24
N GLN A 147 0.71 -0.44 -16.14
CA GLN A 147 1.79 -0.34 -15.16
C GLN A 147 1.27 -0.45 -13.71
N LYS A 148 0.12 0.16 -13.40
CA LYS A 148 -0.53 0.04 -12.07
C LYS A 148 -0.98 -1.39 -11.80
N ARG A 149 -1.50 -2.11 -12.79
CA ARG A 149 -1.83 -3.54 -12.66
C ARG A 149 -0.58 -4.40 -12.42
N VAL A 150 0.53 -4.12 -13.07
CA VAL A 150 1.82 -4.79 -12.77
C VAL A 150 2.29 -4.47 -11.35
N ALA A 151 2.16 -3.22 -10.88
CA ALA A 151 2.51 -2.85 -9.52
C ALA A 151 1.65 -3.57 -8.47
N LEU A 152 0.36 -3.80 -8.74
CA LEU A 152 -0.51 -4.63 -7.91
C LEU A 152 -0.05 -6.10 -7.89
N ALA A 153 0.22 -6.69 -9.06
CA ALA A 153 0.75 -8.06 -9.15
C ALA A 153 2.08 -8.19 -8.37
N ARG A 154 2.99 -7.22 -8.51
CA ARG A 154 4.24 -7.17 -7.75
C ARG A 154 4.00 -7.10 -6.23
N ALA A 155 3.05 -6.30 -5.78
CA ALA A 155 2.73 -6.18 -4.36
C ALA A 155 2.26 -7.52 -3.76
N LEU A 156 1.62 -8.39 -4.56
CA LEU A 156 1.09 -9.68 -4.13
C LEU A 156 2.09 -10.83 -4.24
N MET A 157 3.28 -10.61 -4.79
CA MET A 157 4.21 -11.69 -5.15
C MET A 157 4.59 -12.58 -3.98
N ASN A 158 4.84 -12.03 -2.81
CA ASN A 158 5.21 -12.80 -1.63
C ASN A 158 4.00 -13.31 -0.83
N GLY A 159 2.77 -13.08 -1.29
CA GLY A 159 1.55 -13.47 -0.58
C GLY A 159 1.34 -12.70 0.71
N PRO A 160 1.43 -11.36 0.70
CA PRO A 160 1.37 -10.55 1.91
C PRO A 160 0.02 -10.67 2.62
N GLU A 161 0.05 -10.55 3.94
CA GLU A 161 -1.14 -10.48 4.79
C GLU A 161 -1.77 -9.07 4.80
N ILE A 162 -0.93 -8.05 4.52
CA ILE A 162 -1.32 -6.65 4.50
C ILE A 162 -1.00 -6.04 3.14
N VAL A 163 -1.96 -5.34 2.53
CA VAL A 163 -1.73 -4.54 1.33
C VAL A 163 -1.97 -3.08 1.64
N LEU A 164 -0.96 -2.26 1.37
CA LEU A 164 -0.98 -0.81 1.54
C LEU A 164 -1.03 -0.15 0.16
N ALA A 165 -2.10 0.61 -0.12
CA ALA A 165 -2.30 1.23 -1.42
C ALA A 165 -2.40 2.76 -1.30
N ASP A 166 -1.44 3.46 -1.91
CA ASP A 166 -1.39 4.92 -1.96
C ASP A 166 -1.92 5.40 -3.31
N GLU A 167 -3.11 6.00 -3.31
CA GLU A 167 -3.78 6.58 -4.49
C GLU A 167 -3.69 5.65 -5.73
N PRO A 168 -4.08 4.37 -5.63
CA PRO A 168 -3.79 3.36 -6.66
C PRO A 168 -4.47 3.65 -7.99
N THR A 169 -5.51 4.48 -8.00
CA THR A 169 -6.31 4.83 -9.18
C THR A 169 -6.12 6.27 -9.64
N SER A 170 -5.21 7.04 -9.04
CA SER A 170 -4.94 8.41 -9.47
C SER A 170 -4.52 8.47 -10.95
N ASP A 171 -4.84 9.56 -11.61
CA ASP A 171 -4.46 9.84 -13.01
C ASP A 171 -4.98 8.82 -14.04
N LEU A 172 -6.04 8.07 -13.70
CA LEU A 172 -6.70 7.12 -14.60
C LEU A 172 -8.07 7.65 -15.05
N ASP A 173 -8.46 7.24 -16.24
CA ASP A 173 -9.85 7.39 -16.67
C ASP A 173 -10.78 6.49 -15.83
N LYS A 174 -12.08 6.82 -15.82
CA LYS A 174 -13.07 6.15 -14.98
C LYS A 174 -13.17 4.65 -15.22
N ALA A 175 -13.07 4.20 -16.47
CA ALA A 175 -13.17 2.78 -16.80
C ALA A 175 -11.99 2.00 -16.22
N THR A 176 -10.77 2.51 -16.42
CA THR A 176 -9.53 1.91 -15.88
C THR A 176 -9.50 1.97 -14.33
N GLU A 177 -10.03 3.05 -13.72
CA GLU A 177 -10.19 3.15 -12.26
C GLU A 177 -11.04 2.00 -11.73
N LEU A 178 -12.21 1.75 -12.33
CA LEU A 178 -13.12 0.69 -11.91
C LEU A 178 -12.51 -0.71 -12.09
N GLU A 179 -11.73 -0.92 -13.16
CA GLU A 179 -10.98 -2.18 -13.36
C GLU A 179 -9.97 -2.42 -12.24
N ILE A 180 -9.18 -1.42 -11.88
CA ILE A 180 -8.19 -1.53 -10.78
C ILE A 180 -8.90 -1.76 -9.44
N MET A 181 -9.99 -1.05 -9.16
CA MET A 181 -10.75 -1.25 -7.93
C MET A 181 -11.40 -2.63 -7.86
N SER A 182 -11.89 -3.16 -8.99
CA SER A 182 -12.39 -4.54 -9.07
C SER A 182 -11.30 -5.56 -8.76
N LEU A 183 -10.07 -5.36 -9.27
CA LEU A 183 -8.93 -6.23 -8.96
C LEU A 183 -8.55 -6.17 -7.46
N ILE A 184 -8.53 -4.96 -6.88
CA ILE A 184 -8.26 -4.76 -5.45
C ILE A 184 -9.35 -5.46 -4.60
N GLY A 185 -10.62 -5.32 -4.98
CA GLY A 185 -11.74 -6.00 -4.33
C GLY A 185 -11.60 -7.53 -4.36
N LYS A 186 -11.29 -8.11 -5.52
CA LYS A 186 -11.01 -9.56 -5.65
C LYS A 186 -9.86 -10.00 -4.75
N VAL A 187 -8.76 -9.26 -4.72
CA VAL A 187 -7.61 -9.54 -3.85
C VAL A 187 -8.01 -9.58 -2.38
N HIS A 188 -8.92 -8.69 -1.96
CA HIS A 188 -9.45 -8.67 -0.60
C HIS A 188 -10.40 -9.85 -0.32
N GLU A 189 -11.27 -10.21 -1.25
CA GLU A 189 -12.25 -11.29 -1.10
C GLU A 189 -11.62 -12.69 -1.13
N GLU A 190 -10.55 -12.90 -1.91
CA GLU A 190 -9.89 -14.20 -2.08
C GLU A 190 -9.06 -14.68 -0.88
N GLY A 191 -9.00 -13.91 0.21
CA GLY A 191 -8.28 -14.32 1.42
C GLY A 191 -8.40 -13.30 2.56
N PRO A 192 -7.98 -13.65 3.78
CA PRO A 192 -8.08 -12.81 4.96
C PRO A 192 -7.04 -11.66 4.96
N ARG A 193 -6.90 -10.96 3.81
CA ARG A 193 -5.92 -9.87 3.69
C ARG A 193 -6.48 -8.58 4.25
N THR A 194 -5.70 -7.94 5.10
CA THR A 194 -5.97 -6.59 5.57
C THR A 194 -5.55 -5.58 4.49
N LEU A 195 -6.44 -4.69 4.11
CA LEU A 195 -6.18 -3.68 3.10
C LEU A 195 -6.27 -2.28 3.72
N VAL A 196 -5.24 -1.47 3.54
CA VAL A 196 -5.29 -0.05 3.91
C VAL A 196 -5.05 0.77 2.64
N MET A 197 -6.06 1.49 2.21
CA MET A 197 -5.98 2.34 1.02
C MET A 197 -6.15 3.80 1.41
N VAL A 198 -5.32 4.66 0.85
CA VAL A 198 -5.51 6.10 0.98
C VAL A 198 -5.90 6.69 -0.37
N THR A 199 -6.85 7.63 -0.37
CA THR A 199 -7.32 8.28 -1.60
C THR A 199 -7.95 9.64 -1.30
N HIS A 200 -8.04 10.48 -2.31
CA HIS A 200 -8.86 11.69 -2.28
C HIS A 200 -10.21 11.51 -3.01
N ASN A 201 -10.41 10.36 -3.69
CA ASN A 201 -11.63 10.10 -4.43
C ASN A 201 -12.71 9.50 -3.52
N LEU A 202 -13.74 10.30 -3.25
CA LEU A 202 -14.88 9.90 -2.39
C LEU A 202 -15.80 8.86 -3.03
N GLU A 203 -15.78 8.69 -4.35
CA GLU A 203 -16.63 7.70 -5.03
C GLU A 203 -16.20 6.26 -4.72
N LEU A 204 -14.98 6.06 -4.23
CA LEU A 204 -14.42 4.75 -3.93
C LEU A 204 -14.77 4.22 -2.55
N VAL A 205 -15.42 5.02 -1.69
CA VAL A 205 -15.69 4.64 -0.28
C VAL A 205 -16.54 3.36 -0.15
N ASN A 206 -17.35 3.05 -1.15
CA ASN A 206 -18.21 1.86 -1.15
C ASN A 206 -17.45 0.54 -1.26
N TYR A 207 -16.17 0.57 -1.63
CA TYR A 207 -15.32 -0.63 -1.65
C TYR A 207 -14.76 -0.99 -0.27
N ALA A 208 -14.77 -0.05 0.68
CA ALA A 208 -14.17 -0.23 1.99
C ALA A 208 -15.18 -0.72 3.03
N THR A 209 -14.71 -1.55 3.97
CA THR A 209 -15.49 -1.95 5.15
C THR A 209 -15.50 -0.86 6.21
N ARG A 210 -14.47 0.00 6.24
CA ARG A 210 -14.36 1.13 7.15
C ARG A 210 -13.70 2.33 6.48
N VAL A 211 -14.27 3.51 6.67
CA VAL A 211 -13.73 4.78 6.14
C VAL A 211 -13.35 5.71 7.29
N ARG A 212 -12.22 6.38 7.13
CA ARG A 212 -11.72 7.44 8.02
C ARG A 212 -11.37 8.67 7.20
N THR A 213 -11.54 9.84 7.77
CA THR A 213 -11.13 11.08 7.12
C THR A 213 -9.87 11.63 7.76
N MET A 214 -8.90 12.00 6.95
CA MET A 214 -7.67 12.64 7.40
C MET A 214 -7.65 14.11 6.97
N ASP A 215 -7.46 15.01 7.91
CA ASP A 215 -7.31 16.44 7.66
C ASP A 215 -6.19 17.02 8.53
N ASN A 216 -5.28 17.76 7.89
CA ASN A 216 -4.15 18.44 8.56
C ASN A 216 -3.37 17.54 9.54
N GLY A 217 -3.08 16.30 9.15
CA GLY A 217 -2.33 15.34 9.96
C GLY A 217 -3.14 14.62 11.04
N VAL A 218 -4.41 14.93 11.19
CA VAL A 218 -5.29 14.33 12.21
C VAL A 218 -6.31 13.42 11.55
N LEU A 219 -6.50 12.24 12.14
CA LEU A 219 -7.52 11.29 11.70
C LEU A 219 -8.82 11.54 12.48
N SER A 220 -9.90 11.88 11.78
CA SER A 220 -11.20 12.03 12.40
C SER A 220 -11.80 10.66 12.77
N LYS A 221 -12.54 10.61 13.89
CA LYS A 221 -13.42 9.48 14.18
C LYS A 221 -14.48 9.41 13.09
N SER A 222 -14.81 8.20 12.62
CA SER A 222 -15.94 7.98 11.73
C SER A 222 -17.16 8.74 12.27
N ALA A 223 -17.75 9.60 11.46
CA ALA A 223 -19.14 9.93 11.66
C ALA A 223 -19.90 8.61 11.53
N GLY A 224 -20.52 8.14 12.61
CA GLY A 224 -21.21 6.86 12.61
C GLY A 224 -22.24 6.80 11.48
N GLN A 225 -22.29 5.64 10.83
CA GLN A 225 -23.50 5.19 10.15
C GLN A 225 -24.55 4.89 11.18
#